data_faa3849f483fb66b5a9de2f72ae1ab44
#
_entry.id   faa3849f483fb66b5a9de2f72ae1ab44
#
_cell.length_a   1.000
_cell.length_b   1.000
_cell.length_c   1.000
_cell.angle_alpha   90.00
_cell.angle_beta   90.00
_cell.angle_gamma   90.00
#
_symmetry.space_group_name_H-M   'P 1'
#
loop_
_entity.id
_entity.type
_entity.pdbx_description
1 polymer ?
#
loop_
_entity_poly.entity_id
_entity_poly.type
_entity_poly.pdbx_seq_one_letter_code
_entity_poly.pdbx_strand_id
1 'polypeptide(L)'
;MGSKKGYFFKKKLTLFAFVLPGAAFMTIMIIFPIISNIIMSFKNVDLMNFATGDSHFVGLKIYQKICRTEVTWIAVKNTLVFTLWCLVFQFPIGFLMALFFGQDFKGAGPLRAVNVVAWMIPMVAVAGVFKYMFNSDIGIMNRILMGLHLIQKPVEWLAHGNTAMAAIIIANIWKGVPFNMILLATA
;
A
#
# COMPACT_ATOMS: atom_id res chain seq x y z
N MET A 1 52.86 2.27 -14.33
CA MET A 1 51.44 2.61 -14.51
C MET A 1 50.47 1.43 -14.26
N GLY A 2 50.94 0.22 -13.98
CA GLY A 2 50.12 -0.99 -13.76
C GLY A 2 49.51 -1.19 -12.36
N SER A 3 50.04 -0.56 -11.32
CA SER A 3 49.66 -0.79 -9.90
C SER A 3 48.28 -0.26 -9.49
N LYS A 4 47.84 0.86 -10.03
CA LYS A 4 46.54 1.47 -9.65
C LYS A 4 45.33 0.68 -10.18
N LYS A 5 45.40 0.12 -11.40
CA LYS A 5 44.32 -0.69 -11.98
C LYS A 5 44.07 -1.99 -11.19
N GLY A 6 45.11 -2.66 -10.74
CA GLY A 6 45.01 -3.89 -9.93
C GLY A 6 44.41 -3.63 -8.53
N TYR A 7 44.74 -2.50 -7.90
CA TYR A 7 44.17 -2.10 -6.62
C TYR A 7 42.65 -1.82 -6.72
N PHE A 8 42.25 -1.06 -7.75
CA PHE A 8 40.83 -0.77 -7.99
C PHE A 8 40.02 -2.03 -8.31
N PHE A 9 40.59 -2.98 -9.05
CA PHE A 9 39.95 -4.24 -9.37
C PHE A 9 39.76 -5.12 -8.12
N LYS A 10 40.80 -5.27 -7.30
CA LYS A 10 40.72 -6.00 -6.01
C LYS A 10 39.71 -5.36 -5.07
N LYS A 11 39.67 -4.03 -4.95
CA LYS A 11 38.70 -3.32 -4.12
C LYS A 11 37.26 -3.55 -4.61
N LYS A 12 36.99 -3.52 -5.91
CA LYS A 12 35.69 -3.84 -6.49
C LYS A 12 35.29 -5.30 -6.21
N LEU A 13 36.21 -6.24 -6.38
CA LEU A 13 35.95 -7.66 -6.13
C LEU A 13 35.61 -7.92 -4.65
N THR A 14 36.35 -7.29 -3.73
CA THR A 14 36.06 -7.39 -2.30
C THR A 14 34.67 -6.81 -1.95
N LEU A 15 34.33 -5.62 -2.47
CA LEU A 15 33.01 -5.03 -2.27
C LEU A 15 31.90 -5.93 -2.84
N PHE A 16 32.14 -6.51 -4.02
CA PHE A 16 31.17 -7.42 -4.63
C PHE A 16 30.98 -8.70 -3.80
N ALA A 17 32.08 -9.25 -3.25
CA ALA A 17 32.04 -10.43 -2.39
C ALA A 17 31.26 -10.19 -1.08
N PHE A 18 31.31 -8.96 -0.52
CA PHE A 18 30.50 -8.60 0.65
C PHE A 18 29.01 -8.42 0.34
N VAL A 19 28.68 -7.92 -0.85
CA VAL A 19 27.28 -7.71 -1.26
C VAL A 19 26.63 -9.01 -1.78
N LEU A 20 27.43 -9.90 -2.35
CA LEU A 20 26.97 -11.12 -3.02
C LEU A 20 26.06 -12.02 -2.14
N PRO A 21 26.38 -12.33 -0.87
CA PRO A 21 25.54 -13.18 -0.04
C PRO A 21 24.14 -12.57 0.19
N GLY A 22 24.07 -11.28 0.49
CA GLY A 22 22.82 -10.56 0.66
C GLY A 22 22.02 -10.47 -0.64
N ALA A 23 22.69 -10.15 -1.76
CA ALA A 23 22.07 -10.09 -3.06
C ALA A 23 21.55 -11.47 -3.51
N ALA A 24 22.32 -12.54 -3.28
CA ALA A 24 21.89 -13.90 -3.59
C ALA A 24 20.68 -14.31 -2.76
N PHE A 25 20.68 -14.03 -1.45
CA PHE A 25 19.54 -14.28 -0.60
C PHE A 25 18.28 -13.53 -1.07
N MET A 26 18.41 -12.23 -1.32
CA MET A 26 17.30 -11.41 -1.84
C MET A 26 16.79 -11.94 -3.19
N THR A 27 17.69 -12.32 -4.09
CA THR A 27 17.35 -12.88 -5.40
C THR A 27 16.54 -14.17 -5.24
N ILE A 28 17.00 -15.09 -4.40
CA ILE A 28 16.28 -16.36 -4.16
C ILE A 28 14.92 -16.10 -3.50
N MET A 29 14.86 -15.28 -2.46
CA MET A 29 13.64 -15.03 -1.70
C MET A 29 12.60 -14.18 -2.45
N ILE A 30 13.01 -13.37 -3.41
CA ILE A 30 12.12 -12.49 -4.16
C ILE A 30 11.85 -13.06 -5.56
N ILE A 31 12.90 -13.36 -6.32
CA ILE A 31 12.75 -13.74 -7.73
C ILE A 31 12.17 -15.14 -7.88
N PHE A 32 12.59 -16.10 -7.05
CA PHE A 32 12.05 -17.46 -7.12
C PHE A 32 10.54 -17.52 -6.90
N PRO A 33 9.95 -16.90 -5.85
CA PRO A 33 8.49 -16.87 -5.69
C PRO A 33 7.78 -16.15 -6.83
N ILE A 34 8.36 -15.07 -7.39
CA ILE A 34 7.77 -14.36 -8.53
C ILE A 34 7.71 -15.29 -9.75
N ILE A 35 8.81 -15.94 -10.11
CA ILE A 35 8.84 -16.88 -11.24
C ILE A 35 7.87 -18.04 -11.00
N SER A 36 7.85 -18.60 -9.79
CA SER A 36 6.92 -19.68 -9.43
C SER A 36 5.47 -19.26 -9.57
N ASN A 37 5.09 -18.04 -9.12
CA ASN A 37 3.75 -17.49 -9.28
C ASN A 37 3.39 -17.30 -10.76
N ILE A 38 4.32 -16.80 -11.58
CA ILE A 38 4.11 -16.65 -13.02
C ILE A 38 3.86 -18.04 -13.66
N ILE A 39 4.66 -19.04 -13.34
CA ILE A 39 4.47 -20.40 -13.86
C ILE A 39 3.12 -20.98 -13.40
N MET A 40 2.77 -20.81 -12.11
CA MET A 40 1.51 -21.28 -11.56
C MET A 40 0.29 -20.59 -12.21
N SER A 41 0.42 -19.33 -12.63
CA SER A 41 -0.67 -18.60 -13.29
C SER A 41 -1.08 -19.21 -14.64
N PHE A 42 -0.22 -20.03 -15.26
CA PHE A 42 -0.53 -20.77 -16.50
C PHE A 42 -0.99 -22.22 -16.24
N LYS A 43 -1.10 -22.61 -14.97
CA LYS A 43 -1.53 -23.94 -14.56
C LYS A 43 -2.91 -23.89 -13.90
N ASN A 44 -3.65 -24.99 -13.95
CA ASN A 44 -4.88 -25.13 -13.18
C ASN A 44 -4.55 -25.51 -11.75
N VAL A 45 -4.26 -24.50 -10.93
CA VAL A 45 -3.91 -24.66 -9.51
C VAL A 45 -5.12 -24.30 -8.66
N ASP A 46 -5.57 -25.23 -7.81
CA ASP A 46 -6.54 -25.00 -6.76
C ASP A 46 -6.03 -25.54 -5.41
N LEU A 47 -6.79 -25.35 -4.35
CA LEU A 47 -6.37 -25.78 -3.00
C LEU A 47 -6.16 -27.28 -2.88
N MET A 48 -6.87 -28.07 -3.69
CA MET A 48 -6.80 -29.53 -3.64
C MET A 48 -5.58 -30.05 -4.41
N ASN A 49 -5.38 -29.59 -5.65
CA ASN A 49 -4.29 -30.04 -6.50
C ASN A 49 -2.94 -29.37 -6.17
N PHE A 50 -2.95 -28.23 -5.48
CA PHE A 50 -1.72 -27.62 -4.97
C PHE A 50 -1.01 -28.53 -3.95
N ALA A 51 -1.76 -29.16 -3.06
CA ALA A 51 -1.22 -30.06 -2.06
C ALA A 51 -0.74 -31.40 -2.65
N THR A 52 -1.40 -31.91 -3.70
CA THR A 52 -1.07 -33.17 -4.38
C THR A 52 -0.03 -32.99 -5.49
N GLY A 53 0.24 -31.78 -5.92
CA GLY A 53 1.15 -31.47 -7.05
C GLY A 53 0.58 -31.80 -8.42
N ASP A 54 -0.70 -32.18 -8.51
CA ASP A 54 -1.37 -32.63 -9.76
C ASP A 54 -1.95 -31.46 -10.57
N SER A 55 -1.11 -30.45 -10.82
CA SER A 55 -1.49 -29.27 -11.58
C SER A 55 -1.05 -29.37 -13.04
N HIS A 56 -2.00 -29.22 -14.00
CA HIS A 56 -1.65 -29.27 -15.42
C HIS A 56 -1.56 -27.88 -16.02
N PHE A 57 -0.75 -27.77 -17.07
CA PHE A 57 -0.60 -26.55 -17.84
C PHE A 57 -1.86 -26.28 -18.67
N VAL A 58 -2.50 -25.14 -18.47
CA VAL A 58 -3.73 -24.71 -19.16
C VAL A 58 -3.54 -23.47 -20.04
N GLY A 59 -2.33 -22.95 -20.08
CA GLY A 59 -2.00 -21.74 -20.84
C GLY A 59 -2.82 -20.54 -20.40
N LEU A 60 -3.40 -19.81 -21.35
CA LEU A 60 -4.15 -18.57 -21.11
C LEU A 60 -5.64 -18.78 -20.79
N LYS A 61 -6.12 -20.01 -20.63
CA LYS A 61 -7.55 -20.28 -20.40
C LYS A 61 -8.08 -19.59 -19.14
N ILE A 62 -7.29 -19.56 -18.07
CA ILE A 62 -7.68 -18.89 -16.81
C ILE A 62 -7.78 -17.38 -17.03
N TYR A 63 -6.82 -16.77 -17.73
CA TYR A 63 -6.85 -15.36 -18.05
C TYR A 63 -8.07 -14.97 -18.89
N GLN A 64 -8.40 -15.79 -19.90
CA GLN A 64 -9.61 -15.57 -20.71
C GLN A 64 -10.89 -15.65 -19.86
N LYS A 65 -10.97 -16.62 -18.93
CA LYS A 65 -12.09 -16.72 -17.99
C LYS A 65 -12.20 -15.49 -17.10
N ILE A 66 -11.08 -15.05 -16.51
CA ILE A 66 -11.02 -13.87 -15.65
C ILE A 66 -11.46 -12.61 -16.40
N CYS A 67 -10.93 -12.39 -17.61
CA CYS A 67 -11.29 -11.23 -18.45
C CYS A 67 -12.76 -11.19 -18.88
N ARG A 68 -13.44 -12.35 -18.92
CA ARG A 68 -14.87 -12.44 -19.23
C ARG A 68 -15.78 -12.26 -18.00
N THR A 69 -15.22 -12.25 -16.82
CA THR A 69 -15.99 -12.14 -15.57
C THR A 69 -16.23 -10.67 -15.23
N GLU A 70 -17.49 -10.28 -15.04
CA GLU A 70 -17.88 -8.91 -14.69
C GLU A 70 -17.20 -8.42 -13.40
N VAL A 71 -17.08 -9.32 -12.41
CA VAL A 71 -16.43 -9.03 -11.11
C VAL A 71 -14.99 -8.54 -11.32
N THR A 72 -14.27 -9.03 -12.32
CA THR A 72 -12.90 -8.58 -12.62
C THR A 72 -12.87 -7.11 -13.02
N TRP A 73 -13.78 -6.68 -13.87
CA TRP A 73 -13.84 -5.28 -14.31
C TRP A 73 -14.29 -4.34 -13.20
N ILE A 74 -15.22 -4.79 -12.34
CA ILE A 74 -15.60 -4.08 -11.13
C ILE A 74 -14.38 -3.92 -10.21
N ALA A 75 -13.60 -4.98 -9.99
CA ALA A 75 -12.39 -4.95 -9.17
C ALA A 75 -11.33 -4.00 -9.75
N VAL A 76 -11.09 -4.05 -11.07
CA VAL A 76 -10.16 -3.14 -11.76
C VAL A 76 -10.60 -1.69 -11.60
N LYS A 77 -11.89 -1.39 -11.86
CA LYS A 77 -12.45 -0.04 -11.69
C LYS A 77 -12.27 0.44 -10.26
N ASN A 78 -12.63 -0.38 -9.28
CA ASN A 78 -12.52 -0.03 -7.86
C ASN A 78 -11.08 0.21 -7.45
N THR A 79 -10.13 -0.59 -7.95
CA THR A 79 -8.70 -0.40 -7.71
C THR A 79 -8.20 0.91 -8.29
N LEU A 80 -8.59 1.24 -9.53
CA LEU A 80 -8.21 2.51 -10.16
C LEU A 80 -8.78 3.71 -9.41
N VAL A 81 -10.06 3.67 -9.05
CA VAL A 81 -10.73 4.73 -8.27
C VAL A 81 -10.03 4.90 -6.92
N PHE A 82 -9.83 3.81 -6.18
CA PHE A 82 -9.14 3.83 -4.90
C PHE A 82 -7.73 4.44 -5.01
N THR A 83 -6.92 3.94 -5.95
CA THR A 83 -5.54 4.39 -6.14
C THR A 83 -5.49 5.86 -6.54
N LEU A 84 -6.33 6.27 -7.49
CA LEU A 84 -6.36 7.66 -7.96
C LEU A 84 -6.68 8.63 -6.81
N TRP A 85 -7.77 8.38 -6.08
CA TRP A 85 -8.16 9.24 -4.97
C TRP A 85 -7.13 9.24 -3.83
N CYS A 86 -6.55 8.09 -3.51
CA CYS A 86 -5.46 8.04 -2.53
C CYS A 86 -4.28 8.90 -2.98
N LEU A 87 -3.83 8.81 -4.22
CA LEU A 87 -2.71 9.61 -4.74
C LEU A 87 -3.03 11.11 -4.76
N VAL A 88 -4.23 11.47 -5.25
CA VAL A 88 -4.68 12.88 -5.35
C VAL A 88 -4.71 13.58 -4.00
N PHE A 89 -4.98 12.87 -2.92
CA PHE A 89 -5.03 13.47 -1.59
C PHE A 89 -3.76 13.22 -0.77
N GLN A 90 -3.21 12.00 -0.77
CA GLN A 90 -2.04 11.70 0.06
C GLN A 90 -0.81 12.50 -0.35
N PHE A 91 -0.56 12.61 -1.65
CA PHE A 91 0.63 13.32 -2.14
C PHE A 91 0.58 14.82 -1.82
N PRO A 92 -0.46 15.59 -2.19
CA PRO A 92 -0.49 17.02 -1.87
C PRO A 92 -0.54 17.30 -0.36
N ILE A 93 -1.33 16.53 0.41
CA ILE A 93 -1.38 16.72 1.85
C ILE A 93 -0.02 16.40 2.48
N GLY A 94 0.61 15.28 2.09
CA GLY A 94 1.96 14.91 2.54
C GLY A 94 3.00 15.96 2.18
N PHE A 95 2.92 16.53 0.98
CA PHE A 95 3.81 17.60 0.52
C PHE A 95 3.63 18.88 1.34
N LEU A 96 2.39 19.32 1.55
CA LEU A 96 2.11 20.50 2.38
C LEU A 96 2.58 20.29 3.82
N MET A 97 2.41 19.09 4.37
CA MET A 97 2.92 18.76 5.69
C MET A 97 4.46 18.72 5.72
N ALA A 98 5.10 18.22 4.67
CA ALA A 98 6.56 18.24 4.56
C ALA A 98 7.10 19.67 4.55
N LEU A 99 6.48 20.58 3.77
CA LEU A 99 6.82 22.01 3.78
C LEU A 99 6.59 22.66 5.14
N PHE A 100 5.47 22.37 5.79
CA PHE A 100 5.15 22.93 7.10
C PHE A 100 6.15 22.46 8.17
N PHE A 101 6.40 21.18 8.27
CA PHE A 101 7.33 20.59 9.22
C PHE A 101 8.82 20.76 8.83
N GLY A 102 9.12 21.20 7.60
CA GLY A 102 10.44 21.60 7.17
C GLY A 102 10.88 22.96 7.72
N GLN A 103 9.93 23.75 8.26
CA GLN A 103 10.23 25.02 8.89
C GLN A 103 10.71 24.85 10.32
N ASP A 104 11.64 25.71 10.76
CA ASP A 104 12.12 25.76 12.13
C ASP A 104 11.16 26.58 13.01
N PHE A 105 10.30 25.89 13.75
CA PHE A 105 9.43 26.48 14.75
C PHE A 105 9.45 25.68 16.06
N LYS A 106 9.14 26.36 17.18
CA LYS A 106 9.07 25.70 18.49
C LYS A 106 7.97 24.62 18.50
N GLY A 107 8.35 23.37 18.77
CA GLY A 107 7.42 22.23 18.80
C GLY A 107 7.34 21.43 17.49
N ALA A 108 8.04 21.80 16.43
CA ALA A 108 8.04 21.05 15.16
C ALA A 108 8.44 19.57 15.35
N GLY A 109 9.47 19.29 16.16
CA GLY A 109 9.94 17.93 16.45
C GLY A 109 8.87 17.02 17.07
N PRO A 110 8.31 17.38 18.24
CA PRO A 110 7.23 16.62 18.87
C PRO A 110 6.01 16.42 17.95
N LEU A 111 5.58 17.46 17.24
CA LEU A 111 4.44 17.35 16.32
C LEU A 111 4.73 16.41 15.14
N ARG A 112 5.95 16.46 14.58
CA ARG A 112 6.41 15.51 13.55
C ARG A 112 6.40 14.08 14.11
N ALA A 113 6.89 13.86 15.34
CA ALA A 113 6.89 12.55 15.96
C ALA A 113 5.47 11.99 16.14
N VAL A 114 4.51 12.79 16.63
CA VAL A 114 3.11 12.39 16.78
C VAL A 114 2.52 11.98 15.42
N ASN A 115 2.83 12.71 14.36
CA ASN A 115 2.37 12.38 13.02
C ASN A 115 2.94 11.04 12.54
N VAL A 116 4.21 10.78 12.78
CA VAL A 116 4.88 9.50 12.43
C VAL A 116 4.30 8.33 13.21
N VAL A 117 3.91 8.51 14.47
CA VAL A 117 3.27 7.47 15.29
C VAL A 117 1.99 6.96 14.63
N ALA A 118 1.19 7.83 14.00
CA ALA A 118 -0.01 7.42 13.27
C ALA A 118 0.30 6.40 12.14
N TRP A 119 1.44 6.55 11.46
CA TRP A 119 1.89 5.58 10.45
C TRP A 119 2.31 4.23 11.06
N MET A 120 2.82 4.21 12.30
CA MET A 120 3.27 2.98 12.97
C MET A 120 2.10 2.10 13.46
N ILE A 121 0.89 2.64 13.60
CA ILE A 121 -0.28 1.87 14.07
C ILE A 121 -0.57 0.71 13.08
N PRO A 122 -0.76 -0.54 13.56
CA PRO A 122 -1.12 -1.65 12.69
C PRO A 122 -2.40 -1.38 11.89
N MET A 123 -2.43 -1.77 10.60
CA MET A 123 -3.56 -1.51 9.71
C MET A 123 -4.88 -2.07 10.25
N VAL A 124 -4.85 -3.23 10.91
CA VAL A 124 -6.05 -3.85 11.52
C VAL A 124 -6.65 -2.96 12.61
N ALA A 125 -5.80 -2.34 13.44
CA ALA A 125 -6.27 -1.41 14.48
C ALA A 125 -6.87 -0.14 13.85
N VAL A 126 -6.21 0.42 12.82
CA VAL A 126 -6.74 1.55 12.05
C VAL A 126 -8.11 1.21 11.45
N ALA A 127 -8.23 0.04 10.80
CA ALA A 127 -9.49 -0.41 10.23
C ALA A 127 -10.59 -0.53 11.30
N GLY A 128 -10.28 -1.04 12.49
CA GLY A 128 -11.22 -1.12 13.61
C GLY A 128 -11.71 0.25 14.08
N VAL A 129 -10.78 1.21 14.25
CA VAL A 129 -11.12 2.58 14.64
C VAL A 129 -11.99 3.25 13.59
N PHE A 130 -11.62 3.18 12.31
CA PHE A 130 -12.40 3.79 11.24
C PHE A 130 -13.75 3.11 11.05
N LYS A 131 -13.84 1.77 11.19
CA LYS A 131 -15.12 1.06 11.21
C LYS A 131 -16.06 1.60 12.30
N TYR A 132 -15.53 1.89 13.47
CA TYR A 132 -16.31 2.49 14.56
C TYR A 132 -16.70 3.95 14.24
N MET A 133 -15.77 4.75 13.71
CA MET A 133 -16.03 6.14 13.35
C MET A 133 -17.11 6.28 12.26
N PHE A 134 -17.15 5.35 11.30
CA PHE A 134 -18.12 5.30 10.20
C PHE A 134 -19.37 4.47 10.51
N ASN A 135 -19.58 4.06 11.77
CA ASN A 135 -20.79 3.38 12.16
C ASN A 135 -22.01 4.32 11.98
N SER A 136 -23.13 3.80 11.42
CA SER A 136 -24.33 4.58 11.13
C SER A 136 -24.98 5.17 12.37
N ASP A 137 -25.01 4.41 13.47
CA ASP A 137 -25.82 4.75 14.64
C ASP A 137 -25.02 5.57 15.67
N ILE A 138 -23.79 5.12 15.96
CA ILE A 138 -22.97 5.69 17.02
C ILE A 138 -21.72 6.41 16.52
N GLY A 139 -21.45 6.31 15.22
CA GLY A 139 -20.22 6.84 14.61
C GLY A 139 -20.11 8.35 14.68
N ILE A 140 -18.91 8.83 14.98
CA ILE A 140 -18.65 10.26 15.12
C ILE A 140 -18.76 11.01 13.79
N MET A 141 -18.53 10.33 12.65
CA MET A 141 -18.59 10.96 11.32
C MET A 141 -19.99 11.52 11.02
N ASN A 142 -21.04 10.73 11.25
CA ASN A 142 -22.41 11.20 11.07
C ASN A 142 -22.75 12.36 12.02
N ARG A 143 -22.30 12.30 13.27
CA ARG A 143 -22.51 13.36 14.25
C ARG A 143 -21.88 14.68 13.84
N ILE A 144 -20.62 14.64 13.34
CA ILE A 144 -19.94 15.84 12.85
C ILE A 144 -20.65 16.40 11.62
N LEU A 145 -20.96 15.57 10.62
CA LEU A 145 -21.61 16.03 9.39
C LEU A 145 -23.03 16.57 9.63
N MET A 146 -23.78 15.97 10.53
CA MET A 146 -25.11 16.48 10.93
C MET A 146 -24.98 17.79 11.73
N GLY A 147 -24.01 17.89 12.63
CA GLY A 147 -23.74 19.11 13.38
C GLY A 147 -23.30 20.29 12.49
N LEU A 148 -22.61 20.00 11.39
CA LEU A 148 -22.26 20.99 10.36
C LEU A 148 -23.38 21.23 9.33
N HIS A 149 -24.54 20.62 9.49
CA HIS A 149 -25.70 20.69 8.56
C HIS A 149 -25.35 20.22 7.12
N LEU A 150 -24.30 19.40 6.94
CA LEU A 150 -23.91 18.87 5.64
C LEU A 150 -24.75 17.66 5.22
N ILE A 151 -25.33 16.94 6.20
CA ILE A 151 -26.28 15.86 5.98
C ILE A 151 -27.49 16.02 6.91
N GLN A 152 -28.65 15.60 6.44
CA GLN A 152 -29.89 15.67 7.22
C GLN A 152 -30.23 14.36 7.95
N LYS A 153 -29.67 13.24 7.46
CA LYS A 153 -29.87 11.88 8.01
C LYS A 153 -28.53 11.15 8.11
N PRO A 154 -28.40 10.22 9.05
CA PRO A 154 -27.21 9.39 9.13
C PRO A 154 -26.96 8.63 7.82
N VAL A 155 -25.73 8.60 7.37
CA VAL A 155 -25.30 7.85 6.21
C VAL A 155 -24.83 6.46 6.65
N GLU A 156 -25.28 5.43 5.96
CA GLU A 156 -24.80 4.06 6.13
C GLU A 156 -23.52 3.85 5.34
N TRP A 157 -22.42 4.36 5.87
CA TRP A 157 -21.12 4.42 5.17
C TRP A 157 -20.64 3.06 4.66
N LEU A 158 -20.85 2.00 5.43
CA LEU A 158 -20.27 0.69 5.14
C LEU A 158 -21.29 -0.28 4.50
N ALA A 159 -22.54 0.12 4.34
CA ALA A 159 -23.59 -0.71 3.74
C ALA A 159 -23.61 -0.65 2.21
N HIS A 160 -23.19 0.47 1.62
CA HIS A 160 -23.25 0.68 0.19
C HIS A 160 -21.84 0.84 -0.42
N GLY A 161 -21.63 0.25 -1.61
CA GLY A 161 -20.30 0.18 -2.24
C GLY A 161 -19.61 1.54 -2.43
N ASN A 162 -20.35 2.57 -2.83
CA ASN A 162 -19.77 3.91 -3.06
C ASN A 162 -19.34 4.59 -1.76
N THR A 163 -20.18 4.53 -0.72
CA THR A 163 -19.87 5.12 0.60
C THR A 163 -18.79 4.32 1.32
N ALA A 164 -18.80 2.98 1.20
CA ALA A 164 -17.75 2.12 1.73
C ALA A 164 -16.41 2.41 1.06
N MET A 165 -16.38 2.63 -0.26
CA MET A 165 -15.17 3.03 -0.98
C MET A 165 -14.62 4.37 -0.46
N ALA A 166 -15.50 5.36 -0.25
CA ALA A 166 -15.09 6.65 0.31
C ALA A 166 -14.52 6.50 1.74
N ALA A 167 -15.15 5.69 2.58
CA ALA A 167 -14.69 5.42 3.94
C ALA A 167 -13.28 4.78 3.95
N ILE A 168 -13.04 3.79 3.08
CA ILE A 168 -11.75 3.12 2.95
C ILE A 168 -10.69 4.09 2.42
N ILE A 169 -11.02 4.92 1.43
CA ILE A 169 -10.12 5.93 0.88
C ILE A 169 -9.72 6.93 1.98
N ILE A 170 -10.66 7.45 2.76
CA ILE A 170 -10.39 8.39 3.87
C ILE A 170 -9.45 7.74 4.90
N ALA A 171 -9.73 6.50 5.31
CA ALA A 171 -8.87 5.78 6.25
C ALA A 171 -7.45 5.58 5.71
N ASN A 172 -7.33 5.23 4.42
CA ASN A 172 -6.04 5.04 3.77
C ASN A 172 -5.27 6.34 3.57
N ILE A 173 -5.96 7.45 3.25
CA ILE A 173 -5.34 8.78 3.15
C ILE A 173 -4.76 9.16 4.51
N TRP A 174 -5.55 9.06 5.58
CA TRP A 174 -5.09 9.37 6.94
C TRP A 174 -3.83 8.58 7.31
N LYS A 175 -3.82 7.29 7.00
CA LYS A 175 -2.70 6.39 7.27
C LYS A 175 -1.46 6.69 6.41
N GLY A 176 -1.67 7.08 5.14
CA GLY A 176 -0.59 7.23 4.15
C GLY A 176 0.09 8.61 4.18
N VAL A 177 -0.61 9.65 4.62
CA VAL A 177 -0.10 11.03 4.65
C VAL A 177 1.21 11.16 5.44
N PRO A 178 1.37 10.60 6.66
CA PRO A 178 2.62 10.72 7.41
C PRO A 178 3.83 10.12 6.69
N PHE A 179 3.65 9.02 6.00
CA PHE A 179 4.70 8.38 5.21
C PHE A 179 5.14 9.26 4.03
N ASN A 180 4.17 9.80 3.28
CA ASN A 180 4.45 10.74 2.19
C ASN A 180 5.17 12.00 2.72
N MET A 181 4.76 12.52 3.87
CA MET A 181 5.43 13.64 4.53
C MET A 181 6.91 13.33 4.80
N ILE A 182 7.22 12.16 5.37
CA ILE A 182 8.61 11.78 5.67
C ILE A 182 9.43 11.68 4.40
N LEU A 183 8.92 10.99 3.37
CA LEU A 183 9.63 10.82 2.10
C LEU A 183 9.95 12.18 1.44
N LEU A 184 8.97 13.08 1.43
CA LEU A 184 9.12 14.38 0.80
C LEU A 184 9.95 15.36 1.63
N ALA A 185 10.00 15.19 2.96
CA ALA A 185 10.84 16.00 3.84
C ALA A 185 12.33 15.61 3.77
N THR A 186 12.65 14.44 3.21
CA THR A 186 14.04 13.95 3.07
C THR A 186 14.59 14.09 1.65
N ALA A 187 13.77 14.50 0.69
CA ALA A 187 14.16 14.73 -0.71
C ALA A 187 14.66 16.15 -0.90
#